data_affb98f485fd199b8f7dd95355b5fbd3
#
_entry.id   affb98f485fd199b8f7dd95355b5fbd3
#
_cell.length_a   1.000
_cell.length_b   1.000
_cell.length_c   1.000
_cell.angle_alpha   90.00
_cell.angle_beta   90.00
_cell.angle_gamma   90.00
#
_symmetry.space_group_name_H-M   'P 1'
#
loop_
_entity.id
_entity.type
_entity.pdbx_description
1 polymer ?
#
loop_
_entity_poly.entity_id
_entity_poly.type
_entity_poly.pdbx_seq_one_letter_code
_entity_poly.pdbx_strand_id
1 'polypeptide(L)'
;LYEVDATYTKDKDLFLLSFHADCTPILVYCIDQKIVCAIHSGWLGTVRQIVDHTIRYLIEKENCNPKEMYCLIGPCLSKKHLEVQDDVINQVKKMNFDTSPFYQKTDETHYLLDNKGLNKQQLLNLGVLEENIQVSSYCTNENNDLFFSHRVNHDGQRNVTIIKRK
;
A
#
# COMPACT_ATOMS: atom_id res chain seq x y z
N LEU A 1 -11.37 3.90 17.14
CA LEU A 1 -10.06 3.86 16.49
C LEU A 1 -9.78 5.24 15.94
N TYR A 2 -8.77 5.91 16.49
CA TYR A 2 -8.37 7.26 16.06
C TYR A 2 -7.11 7.15 15.22
N GLU A 3 -7.14 7.69 14.00
CA GLU A 3 -5.98 7.93 13.12
C GLU A 3 -4.98 6.75 13.04
N VAL A 4 -5.43 5.62 12.50
CA VAL A 4 -4.59 4.46 12.25
C VAL A 4 -4.53 4.18 10.74
N ASP A 5 -3.36 3.84 10.25
CA ASP A 5 -3.13 3.52 8.82
C ASP A 5 -3.34 2.02 8.50
N ALA A 6 -3.50 1.16 9.50
CA ALA A 6 -3.80 -0.26 9.29
C ALA A 6 -4.80 -0.77 10.31
N THR A 7 -5.76 -1.58 9.84
CA THR A 7 -6.76 -2.25 10.67
C THR A 7 -6.95 -3.68 10.20
N TYR A 8 -7.26 -4.60 11.12
CA TYR A 8 -7.62 -5.97 10.78
C TYR A 8 -8.77 -6.48 11.65
N THR A 9 -9.45 -7.53 11.20
CA THR A 9 -10.52 -8.16 11.96
C THR A 9 -10.71 -9.64 11.58
N LYS A 10 -11.21 -10.43 12.56
CA LYS A 10 -11.77 -11.78 12.37
C LYS A 10 -13.30 -11.77 12.30
N ASP A 11 -13.91 -10.65 12.61
CA ASP A 11 -15.36 -10.51 12.63
C ASP A 11 -15.90 -10.40 11.19
N LYS A 12 -16.83 -11.31 10.84
CA LYS A 12 -17.48 -11.36 9.53
C LYS A 12 -18.49 -10.22 9.30
N ASP A 13 -18.93 -9.55 10.35
CA ASP A 13 -19.95 -8.52 10.26
C ASP A 13 -19.37 -7.11 10.17
N LEU A 14 -18.02 -6.99 10.25
CA LEU A 14 -17.32 -5.73 10.11
C LEU A 14 -16.77 -5.52 8.69
N PHE A 15 -16.93 -4.29 8.21
CA PHE A 15 -16.26 -3.77 7.04
C PHE A 15 -15.02 -2.98 7.46
N LEU A 16 -13.88 -3.25 6.85
CA LEU A 16 -12.68 -2.42 6.99
C LEU A 16 -12.57 -1.49 5.79
N LEU A 17 -12.25 -0.24 6.03
CA LEU A 17 -12.19 0.82 5.04
C LEU A 17 -10.79 1.43 5.00
N SER A 18 -10.28 1.69 3.80
CA SER A 18 -9.10 2.53 3.58
C SER A 18 -9.51 3.72 2.71
N PHE A 19 -9.40 4.94 3.26
CA PHE A 19 -9.68 6.18 2.55
C PHE A 19 -8.39 6.70 1.92
N HIS A 20 -8.40 6.98 0.63
CA HIS A 20 -7.22 7.44 -0.10
C HIS A 20 -7.57 8.34 -1.28
N ALA A 21 -6.66 9.21 -1.62
CA ALA A 21 -6.59 9.91 -2.90
C ALA A 21 -5.10 10.03 -3.20
N ASP A 22 -4.61 9.20 -4.15
CA ASP A 22 -3.20 9.04 -4.54
C ASP A 22 -2.37 8.09 -3.68
N CYS A 23 -2.61 8.00 -2.37
CA CYS A 23 -1.95 7.02 -1.50
C CYS A 23 -2.36 5.58 -1.86
N THR A 24 -1.50 4.61 -1.56
CA THR A 24 -1.68 3.21 -1.92
C THR A 24 -2.57 2.48 -0.90
N PRO A 25 -3.80 2.05 -1.26
CA PRO A 25 -4.59 1.17 -0.42
C PRO A 25 -4.14 -0.28 -0.64
N ILE A 26 -4.05 -1.05 0.43
CA ILE A 26 -3.69 -2.46 0.37
C ILE A 26 -4.71 -3.25 1.18
N LEU A 27 -5.31 -4.26 0.55
CA LEU A 27 -6.18 -5.21 1.21
C LEU A 27 -5.47 -6.55 1.33
N VAL A 28 -5.63 -7.20 2.48
CA VAL A 28 -5.05 -8.52 2.76
C VAL A 28 -6.13 -9.45 3.28
N TYR A 29 -6.15 -10.68 2.77
CA TYR A 29 -6.96 -11.77 3.30
C TYR A 29 -6.04 -12.93 3.68
N CYS A 30 -5.97 -13.23 4.97
CA CYS A 30 -5.29 -14.41 5.50
C CYS A 30 -6.30 -15.55 5.60
N ILE A 31 -6.21 -16.50 4.68
CA ILE A 31 -7.24 -17.53 4.49
C ILE A 31 -7.26 -18.52 5.67
N ASP A 32 -6.07 -18.89 6.16
CA ASP A 32 -5.86 -19.83 7.26
C ASP A 32 -6.46 -19.35 8.59
N GLN A 33 -6.32 -18.06 8.90
CA GLN A 33 -6.82 -17.45 10.13
C GLN A 33 -8.16 -16.72 9.96
N LYS A 34 -8.68 -16.68 8.70
CA LYS A 34 -9.92 -15.96 8.35
C LYS A 34 -9.87 -14.48 8.77
N ILE A 35 -8.71 -13.85 8.59
CA ILE A 35 -8.47 -12.43 8.89
C ILE A 35 -8.56 -11.63 7.61
N VAL A 36 -9.23 -10.48 7.67
CA VAL A 36 -9.14 -9.42 6.67
C VAL A 36 -8.42 -8.23 7.25
N CYS A 37 -7.61 -7.55 6.43
CA CYS A 37 -6.85 -6.37 6.83
C CYS A 37 -6.95 -5.30 5.73
N ALA A 38 -7.05 -4.04 6.14
CA ALA A 38 -6.98 -2.88 5.25
C ALA A 38 -5.85 -1.96 5.72
N ILE A 39 -4.98 -1.57 4.78
CA ILE A 39 -3.81 -0.73 5.03
C ILE A 39 -3.87 0.48 4.10
N HIS A 40 -3.63 1.66 4.65
CA HIS A 40 -3.35 2.89 3.91
C HIS A 40 -1.84 3.13 3.92
N SER A 41 -1.23 3.22 2.73
CA SER A 41 0.21 3.42 2.61
C SER A 41 0.51 4.61 1.68
N GLY A 42 0.52 5.82 2.25
CA GLY A 42 1.15 6.98 1.63
C GLY A 42 2.67 6.82 1.60
N TRP A 43 3.40 7.73 0.94
CA TRP A 43 4.86 7.64 0.86
C TRP A 43 5.53 7.54 2.24
N LEU A 44 5.02 8.29 3.23
CA LEU A 44 5.56 8.27 4.60
C LEU A 44 5.31 6.92 5.30
N GLY A 45 4.10 6.34 5.15
CA GLY A 45 3.78 5.01 5.62
C GLY A 45 4.65 3.94 4.95
N THR A 46 4.89 4.08 3.64
CA THR A 46 5.74 3.17 2.87
C THR A 46 7.19 3.16 3.38
N VAL A 47 7.82 4.33 3.55
CA VAL A 47 9.21 4.41 4.06
C VAL A 47 9.33 4.00 5.53
N ARG A 48 8.27 4.18 6.31
CA ARG A 48 8.13 3.64 7.67
C ARG A 48 7.73 2.17 7.71
N GLN A 49 7.63 1.54 6.55
CA GLN A 49 7.37 0.11 6.39
C GLN A 49 6.07 -0.36 7.05
N ILE A 50 4.97 0.41 6.88
CA ILE A 50 3.64 0.07 7.46
C ILE A 50 3.17 -1.32 7.04
N VAL A 51 3.45 -1.72 5.79
CA VAL A 51 3.10 -3.06 5.27
C VAL A 51 3.91 -4.14 5.99
N ASP A 52 5.24 -3.98 6.08
CA ASP A 52 6.12 -4.93 6.79
C ASP A 52 5.66 -5.11 8.25
N HIS A 53 5.45 -4.01 8.96
CA HIS A 53 5.01 -4.05 10.37
C HIS A 53 3.65 -4.74 10.52
N THR A 54 2.68 -4.42 9.66
CA THR A 54 1.34 -5.00 9.72
C THR A 54 1.36 -6.49 9.42
N ILE A 55 2.02 -6.90 8.32
CA ILE A 55 2.07 -8.32 7.92
C ILE A 55 2.88 -9.14 8.92
N ARG A 56 4.00 -8.62 9.41
CA ARG A 56 4.79 -9.27 10.47
C ARG A 56 3.96 -9.47 11.74
N TYR A 57 3.17 -8.47 12.14
CA TYR A 57 2.24 -8.61 13.25
C TYR A 57 1.23 -9.74 13.03
N LEU A 58 0.62 -9.82 11.83
CA LEU A 58 -0.33 -10.90 11.51
C LEU A 58 0.34 -12.29 11.53
N ILE A 59 1.59 -12.39 11.07
CA ILE A 59 2.36 -13.64 11.14
C ILE A 59 2.67 -14.01 12.60
N GLU A 60 3.23 -13.09 13.37
CA GLU A 60 3.77 -13.37 14.70
C GLU A 60 2.70 -13.45 15.80
N LYS A 61 1.64 -12.66 15.71
CA LYS A 61 0.61 -12.54 16.76
C LYS A 61 -0.67 -13.27 16.42
N GLU A 62 -1.01 -13.34 15.15
CA GLU A 62 -2.24 -13.98 14.70
C GLU A 62 -1.98 -15.36 14.05
N ASN A 63 -0.70 -15.78 13.96
CA ASN A 63 -0.25 -17.04 13.36
C ASN A 63 -0.66 -17.21 11.90
N CYS A 64 -0.78 -16.12 11.14
CA CYS A 64 -1.08 -16.18 9.72
C CYS A 64 0.10 -16.76 8.92
N ASN A 65 -0.19 -17.67 7.99
CA ASN A 65 0.80 -18.17 7.05
C ASN A 65 0.93 -17.20 5.86
N PRO A 66 2.09 -16.56 5.62
CA PRO A 66 2.25 -15.61 4.52
C PRO A 66 1.99 -16.23 3.14
N LYS A 67 2.19 -17.54 2.97
CA LYS A 67 1.90 -18.24 1.71
C LYS A 67 0.39 -18.39 1.44
N GLU A 68 -0.44 -18.21 2.46
CA GLU A 68 -1.90 -18.26 2.38
C GLU A 68 -2.54 -16.87 2.50
N MET A 69 -1.73 -15.82 2.35
CA MET A 69 -2.21 -14.44 2.26
C MET A 69 -2.48 -14.07 0.80
N TYR A 70 -3.65 -13.48 0.55
CA TYR A 70 -4.03 -12.88 -0.73
C TYR A 70 -4.06 -11.37 -0.56
N CYS A 71 -3.32 -10.67 -1.41
CA CYS A 71 -3.14 -9.22 -1.30
C CYS A 71 -3.62 -8.51 -2.57
N LEU A 72 -4.32 -7.39 -2.40
CA LEU A 72 -4.67 -6.46 -3.47
C LEU A 72 -4.05 -5.09 -3.18
N ILE A 73 -3.17 -4.64 -4.06
CA ILE A 73 -2.68 -3.27 -4.10
C ILE A 73 -3.58 -2.49 -5.04
N GLY A 74 -4.40 -1.60 -4.50
CA GLY A 74 -5.44 -0.89 -5.24
C GLY A 74 -4.94 0.29 -6.08
N PRO A 75 -5.87 1.03 -6.71
CA PRO A 75 -5.56 2.23 -7.48
C PRO A 75 -4.88 3.30 -6.62
N CYS A 76 -3.79 3.87 -7.11
CA CYS A 76 -3.05 4.97 -6.49
C CYS A 76 -2.19 5.66 -7.55
N LEU A 77 -1.33 6.63 -7.21
CA LEU A 77 -0.40 7.19 -8.18
C LEU A 77 0.53 6.13 -8.76
N SER A 78 0.69 6.14 -10.08
CA SER A 78 1.75 5.40 -10.76
C SER A 78 3.10 6.08 -10.54
N LYS A 79 4.20 5.34 -10.78
CA LYS A 79 5.57 5.89 -10.76
C LYS A 79 5.68 7.19 -11.56
N LYS A 80 5.04 7.26 -12.72
CA LYS A 80 5.06 8.41 -13.64
C LYS A 80 4.51 9.70 -13.01
N HIS A 81 3.57 9.58 -12.08
CA HIS A 81 2.87 10.72 -11.48
C HIS A 81 3.21 10.97 -10.00
N LEU A 82 4.04 10.11 -9.40
CA LEU A 82 4.54 10.32 -8.05
C LEU A 82 5.96 10.91 -8.10
N GLU A 83 6.02 12.23 -8.32
CA GLU A 83 7.27 12.98 -8.19
C GLU A 83 7.52 13.33 -6.73
N VAL A 84 8.76 13.14 -6.29
CA VAL A 84 9.25 13.39 -4.93
C VAL A 84 10.63 14.02 -4.98
N GLN A 85 11.10 14.56 -3.85
CA GLN A 85 12.41 15.20 -3.73
C GLN A 85 13.39 14.37 -2.90
N ASP A 86 14.63 14.87 -2.77
CA ASP A 86 15.73 14.20 -2.08
C ASP A 86 15.40 13.79 -0.64
N ASP A 87 14.57 14.56 0.08
CA ASP A 87 14.16 14.27 1.45
C ASP A 87 13.40 12.94 1.55
N VAL A 88 12.50 12.68 0.58
CA VAL A 88 11.76 11.41 0.48
C VAL A 88 12.69 10.27 0.04
N ILE A 89 13.48 10.50 -1.01
CA ILE A 89 14.39 9.46 -1.55
C ILE A 89 15.45 9.05 -0.53
N ASN A 90 15.94 9.97 0.27
CA ASN A 90 16.88 9.64 1.35
C ASN A 90 16.25 8.74 2.42
N GLN A 91 14.93 8.79 2.62
CA GLN A 91 14.22 7.85 3.49
C GLN A 91 13.99 6.51 2.77
N VAL A 92 13.62 6.52 1.49
CA VAL A 92 13.48 5.29 0.67
C VAL A 92 14.78 4.47 0.69
N LYS A 93 15.93 5.12 0.49
CA LYS A 93 17.26 4.46 0.52
C LYS A 93 17.64 3.83 1.87
N LYS A 94 16.98 4.20 2.96
CA LYS A 94 17.20 3.64 4.31
C LYS A 94 16.34 2.40 4.60
N MET A 95 15.42 2.04 3.71
CA MET A 95 14.64 0.82 3.87
C MET A 95 15.57 -0.41 3.88
N ASN A 96 15.12 -1.50 4.50
CA ASN A 96 15.92 -2.69 4.78
C ASN A 96 16.12 -3.66 3.60
N PHE A 97 15.85 -3.20 2.38
CA PHE A 97 16.05 -3.95 1.12
C PHE A 97 16.52 -3.01 -0.01
N ASP A 98 16.97 -3.58 -1.13
CA ASP A 98 17.37 -2.79 -2.29
C ASP A 98 16.17 -2.05 -2.90
N THR A 99 16.19 -0.73 -2.79
CA THR A 99 15.13 0.15 -3.30
C THR A 99 15.46 0.76 -4.65
N SER A 100 16.65 0.51 -5.20
CA SER A 100 17.12 1.14 -6.45
C SER A 100 16.20 0.92 -7.67
N PRO A 101 15.46 -0.20 -7.81
CA PRO A 101 14.53 -0.38 -8.93
C PRO A 101 13.26 0.50 -8.86
N PHE A 102 12.94 1.02 -7.67
CA PHE A 102 11.65 1.66 -7.40
C PHE A 102 11.68 3.18 -7.54
N TYR A 103 12.80 3.79 -7.86
CA TYR A 103 12.85 5.23 -8.15
C TYR A 103 13.73 5.52 -9.36
N GLN A 104 13.49 6.68 -9.95
CA GLN A 104 14.27 7.16 -11.09
C GLN A 104 14.50 8.67 -10.93
N LYS A 105 15.76 9.09 -11.00
CA LYS A 105 16.11 10.51 -10.97
C LYS A 105 15.66 11.19 -12.25
N THR A 106 15.02 12.36 -12.13
CA THR A 106 14.55 13.17 -13.25
C THR A 106 15.38 14.44 -13.47
N ASP A 107 15.85 15.06 -12.39
CA ASP A 107 16.74 16.22 -12.41
C ASP A 107 17.66 16.26 -11.18
N GLU A 108 18.21 17.43 -10.82
CA GLU A 108 19.16 17.52 -9.68
C GLU A 108 18.55 17.09 -8.35
N THR A 109 17.26 17.39 -8.10
CA THR A 109 16.58 17.21 -6.81
C THR A 109 15.31 16.37 -6.88
N HIS A 110 14.79 16.04 -8.08
CA HIS A 110 13.52 15.33 -8.26
C HIS A 110 13.68 13.89 -8.73
N TYR A 111 12.73 13.07 -8.34
CA TYR A 111 12.66 11.65 -8.66
C TYR A 111 11.23 11.19 -8.87
N LEU A 112 11.03 10.21 -9.74
CA LEU A 112 9.80 9.45 -9.87
C LEU A 112 9.88 8.22 -8.96
N LEU A 113 8.87 8.01 -8.10
CA LEU A 113 8.85 6.95 -7.10
C LEU A 113 7.75 5.92 -7.39
N ASP A 114 8.10 4.64 -7.40
CA ASP A 114 7.15 3.53 -7.48
C ASP A 114 6.71 3.07 -6.08
N ASN A 115 5.71 3.75 -5.53
CA ASN A 115 5.17 3.40 -4.22
C ASN A 115 4.45 2.04 -4.21
N LYS A 116 3.79 1.66 -5.34
CA LYS A 116 3.19 0.32 -5.50
C LYS A 116 4.24 -0.78 -5.41
N GLY A 117 5.33 -0.61 -6.17
CA GLY A 117 6.44 -1.55 -6.19
C GLY A 117 7.11 -1.72 -4.84
N LEU A 118 7.35 -0.62 -4.11
CA LEU A 118 7.91 -0.67 -2.76
C LEU A 118 7.01 -1.45 -1.78
N ASN A 119 5.69 -1.22 -1.82
CA ASN A 119 4.75 -1.96 -0.98
C ASN A 119 4.64 -3.43 -1.39
N LYS A 120 4.65 -3.74 -2.69
CA LYS A 120 4.70 -5.13 -3.19
C LYS A 120 5.97 -5.83 -2.68
N GLN A 121 7.12 -5.16 -2.74
CA GLN A 121 8.39 -5.74 -2.28
C GLN A 121 8.37 -6.06 -0.78
N GLN A 122 7.74 -5.22 0.06
CA GLN A 122 7.57 -5.53 1.49
C GLN A 122 6.77 -6.83 1.69
N LEU A 123 5.69 -7.05 0.92
CA LEU A 123 4.91 -8.30 0.97
C LEU A 123 5.76 -9.51 0.58
N LEU A 124 6.50 -9.41 -0.53
CA LEU A 124 7.38 -10.48 -1.02
C LEU A 124 8.47 -10.84 -0.02
N ASN A 125 9.09 -9.85 0.61
CA ASN A 125 10.17 -10.05 1.60
C ASN A 125 9.67 -10.81 2.85
N LEU A 126 8.38 -10.78 3.14
CA LEU A 126 7.74 -11.51 4.23
C LEU A 126 7.21 -12.89 3.82
N GLY A 127 7.42 -13.31 2.58
CA GLY A 127 7.07 -14.63 2.08
C GLY A 127 5.65 -14.75 1.53
N VAL A 128 4.95 -13.63 1.29
CA VAL A 128 3.72 -13.66 0.50
C VAL A 128 4.06 -14.07 -0.92
N LEU A 129 3.33 -15.04 -1.47
CA LEU A 129 3.59 -15.56 -2.81
C LEU A 129 3.22 -14.51 -3.87
N GLU A 130 4.04 -14.37 -4.90
CA GLU A 130 3.82 -13.35 -5.95
C GLU A 130 2.50 -13.55 -6.68
N GLU A 131 2.11 -14.79 -6.96
CA GLU A 131 0.83 -15.16 -7.58
C GLU A 131 -0.40 -14.78 -6.73
N ASN A 132 -0.21 -14.56 -5.43
CA ASN A 132 -1.26 -14.11 -4.51
C ASN A 132 -1.32 -12.58 -4.38
N ILE A 133 -0.44 -11.84 -5.06
CA ILE A 133 -0.42 -10.37 -5.02
C ILE A 133 -0.98 -9.80 -6.32
N GLN A 134 -2.19 -9.29 -6.27
CA GLN A 134 -2.76 -8.55 -7.38
C GLN A 134 -2.44 -7.06 -7.24
N VAL A 135 -1.94 -6.45 -8.31
CA VAL A 135 -1.64 -5.02 -8.37
C VAL A 135 -2.53 -4.35 -9.41
N SER A 136 -3.26 -3.33 -8.98
CA SER A 136 -4.09 -2.53 -9.88
C SER A 136 -3.22 -1.78 -10.90
N SER A 137 -3.61 -1.86 -12.17
CA SER A 137 -3.00 -1.08 -13.25
C SER A 137 -3.43 0.39 -13.25
N TYR A 138 -4.52 0.73 -12.58
CA TYR A 138 -5.06 2.09 -12.57
C TYR A 138 -4.15 3.06 -11.80
N CYS A 139 -4.01 4.26 -12.38
CA CYS A 139 -3.41 5.43 -11.73
C CYS A 139 -4.52 6.44 -11.42
N THR A 140 -4.63 6.92 -10.19
CA THR A 140 -5.67 7.87 -9.78
C THR A 140 -5.56 9.20 -10.52
N ASN A 141 -4.35 9.62 -10.91
CA ASN A 141 -4.11 10.83 -11.69
C ASN A 141 -4.54 10.66 -13.17
N GLU A 142 -4.14 9.56 -13.82
CA GLU A 142 -4.46 9.28 -15.21
C GLU A 142 -5.94 8.93 -15.43
N ASN A 143 -6.57 8.34 -14.41
CA ASN A 143 -7.97 7.91 -14.43
C ASN A 143 -8.81 8.77 -13.48
N ASN A 144 -8.61 10.08 -13.52
CA ASN A 144 -9.29 11.04 -12.66
C ASN A 144 -10.81 11.17 -12.96
N ASP A 145 -11.28 10.64 -14.05
CA ASP A 145 -12.69 10.43 -14.38
C ASP A 145 -13.34 9.29 -13.55
N LEU A 146 -12.53 8.35 -13.04
CA LEU A 146 -12.98 7.21 -12.23
C LEU A 146 -12.60 7.34 -10.75
N PHE A 147 -11.52 8.04 -10.45
CA PHE A 147 -10.96 8.13 -9.10
C PHE A 147 -10.67 9.56 -8.70
N PHE A 148 -10.91 9.89 -7.44
CA PHE A 148 -10.40 11.13 -6.85
C PHE A 148 -8.88 11.10 -6.74
N SER A 149 -8.24 12.19 -7.15
CA SER A 149 -6.80 12.39 -7.02
C SER A 149 -6.53 13.71 -6.29
N HIS A 150 -5.80 13.64 -5.20
CA HIS A 150 -5.37 14.85 -4.48
C HIS A 150 -4.48 15.75 -5.35
N ARG A 151 -3.65 15.15 -6.20
CA ARG A 151 -2.78 15.87 -7.15
C ARG A 151 -3.53 16.63 -8.23
N VAL A 152 -4.73 16.18 -8.59
CA VAL A 152 -5.54 16.79 -9.65
C VAL A 152 -6.63 17.68 -9.07
N ASN A 153 -7.41 17.15 -8.13
CA ASN A 153 -8.64 17.79 -7.68
C ASN A 153 -8.42 18.82 -6.57
N HIS A 154 -7.54 18.56 -5.61
CA HIS A 154 -7.30 19.38 -4.41
C HIS A 154 -8.56 19.71 -3.58
N ASP A 155 -9.64 18.93 -3.73
CA ASP A 155 -10.99 19.18 -3.18
C ASP A 155 -11.27 18.44 -1.87
N GLY A 156 -10.31 17.66 -1.37
CA GLY A 156 -10.45 16.87 -0.15
C GLY A 156 -11.26 15.58 -0.31
N GLN A 157 -11.79 15.27 -1.49
CA GLN A 157 -12.53 14.02 -1.76
C GLN A 157 -11.60 12.80 -1.69
N ARG A 158 -12.17 11.64 -1.38
CA ARG A 158 -11.42 10.39 -1.19
C ARG A 158 -12.12 9.23 -1.87
N ASN A 159 -11.32 8.33 -2.42
CA ASN A 159 -11.73 6.97 -2.77
C ASN A 159 -11.83 6.15 -1.50
N VAL A 160 -12.66 5.11 -1.52
CA VAL A 160 -12.79 4.15 -0.43
C VAL A 160 -12.51 2.75 -0.97
N THR A 161 -11.53 2.09 -0.39
CA THR A 161 -11.28 0.67 -0.63
C THR A 161 -11.80 -0.12 0.55
N ILE A 162 -12.57 -1.18 0.28
CA ILE A 162 -13.35 -1.89 1.30
C ILE A 162 -13.03 -3.37 1.26
N ILE A 163 -12.86 -3.98 2.43
CA ILE A 163 -12.78 -5.42 2.57
C ILE A 163 -13.69 -5.89 3.70
N LYS A 164 -14.33 -7.04 3.48
CA LYS A 164 -15.12 -7.76 4.47
C LYS A 164 -14.85 -9.25 4.35
N ARG A 165 -14.81 -9.95 5.47
CA ARG A 165 -14.80 -11.41 5.50
C ARG A 165 -16.20 -11.95 5.15
N LYS A 166 -16.29 -12.96 4.30
CA LYS A 166 -17.50 -13.75 4.08
C LYS A 166 -17.72 -14.76 5.20
#